data_5107a6da0e43d86e38b5bd0814f9c43c
#
_entry.id   5107a6da0e43d86e38b5bd0814f9c43c
#
_cell.length_a   1.000
_cell.length_b   1.000
_cell.length_c   1.000
_cell.angle_alpha   90.00
_cell.angle_beta   90.00
_cell.angle_gamma   90.00
#
_symmetry.space_group_name_H-M   'P 1'
#
loop_
_entity.id
_entity.type
_entity.pdbx_description
1 polymer ?
#
loop_
_entity_poly.entity_id
_entity_poly.type
_entity_poly.pdbx_seq_one_letter_code
_entity_poly.pdbx_strand_id
1 'polypeptide(L)'
;MSTVRMTTAEAVVRFLIAQRIEDDRRGEVVPLFPGVYSIFGHGNALGIGEALELHRDEIRTIRGQNEEAMALAAVAYAKASRRRQVMAVTT
;
A
#
# COMPACT_ATOMS: atom_id res chain seq x y z
N MET A 1 21.23 -9.77 16.97
CA MET A 1 20.24 -9.40 15.97
C MET A 1 19.05 -10.35 16.05
N SER A 2 17.88 -9.82 16.20
CA SER A 2 16.68 -10.64 16.26
C SER A 2 16.08 -10.84 14.87
N THR A 3 15.38 -11.96 14.69
CA THR A 3 14.70 -12.28 13.44
C THR A 3 13.22 -12.54 13.70
N VAL A 4 12.41 -12.32 12.68
CA VAL A 4 10.97 -12.57 12.76
C VAL A 4 10.58 -13.47 11.60
N ARG A 5 9.81 -14.51 11.89
CA ARG A 5 9.30 -15.42 10.86
C ARG A 5 7.94 -14.92 10.38
N MET A 6 7.79 -14.79 9.08
CA MET A 6 6.52 -14.34 8.49
C MET A 6 6.42 -14.81 7.04
N THR A 7 5.20 -14.76 6.49
CA THR A 7 5.02 -15.05 5.08
C THR A 7 5.58 -13.91 4.22
N THR A 8 5.87 -14.19 2.96
CA THR A 8 6.31 -13.16 2.02
C THR A 8 5.27 -12.05 1.89
N ALA A 9 3.98 -12.40 1.84
CA ALA A 9 2.92 -11.39 1.74
C ALA A 9 2.92 -10.47 2.96
N GLU A 10 3.07 -11.02 4.15
CA GLU A 10 3.17 -10.23 5.38
C GLU A 10 4.38 -9.30 5.33
N ALA A 11 5.52 -9.81 4.85
CA ALA A 11 6.73 -9.00 4.73
C ALA A 11 6.53 -7.83 3.76
N VAL A 12 5.87 -8.05 2.63
CA VAL A 12 5.57 -7.00 1.66
C VAL A 12 4.70 -5.90 2.29
N VAL A 13 3.63 -6.30 2.96
CA VAL A 13 2.71 -5.33 3.58
C VAL A 13 3.42 -4.54 4.68
N ARG A 14 4.21 -5.20 5.51
CA ARG A 14 4.97 -4.51 6.55
C ARG A 14 6.01 -3.56 5.97
N PHE A 15 6.62 -3.92 4.84
CA PHE A 15 7.54 -3.03 4.14
C PHE A 15 6.81 -1.76 3.69
N LEU A 16 5.63 -1.90 3.07
CA LEU A 16 4.85 -0.75 2.62
C LEU A 16 4.49 0.18 3.78
N ILE A 17 4.07 -0.40 4.90
CA ILE A 17 3.70 0.37 6.10
C ILE A 17 4.90 1.13 6.65
N ALA A 18 6.08 0.53 6.60
CA ALA A 18 7.29 1.12 7.19
C ALA A 18 7.87 2.28 6.39
N GLN A 19 7.50 2.44 5.11
CA GLN A 19 8.07 3.49 4.28
C GLN A 19 7.51 4.86 4.64
N ARG A 20 8.39 5.79 4.90
CA ARG A 20 8.04 7.16 5.30
C ARG A 20 8.72 8.16 4.39
N ILE A 21 8.11 9.31 4.26
CA ILE A 21 8.69 10.42 3.51
C ILE A 21 8.48 11.70 4.31
N GLU A 22 9.46 12.59 4.25
CA GLU A 22 9.33 13.90 4.85
C GLU A 22 8.55 14.80 3.90
N ASP A 23 7.42 15.31 4.36
CA ASP A 23 6.62 16.25 3.58
C ASP A 23 7.03 17.66 3.96
N ASP A 24 7.80 18.28 3.08
CA ASP A 24 8.33 19.62 3.32
C ASP A 24 7.25 20.71 3.33
N ARG A 25 6.08 20.45 2.75
CA ARG A 25 4.98 21.41 2.80
C ARG A 25 4.29 21.44 4.16
N ARG A 26 4.26 20.28 4.84
CA ARG A 26 3.62 20.14 6.15
C ARG A 26 4.64 20.20 7.29
N GLY A 27 5.91 20.03 6.97
CA GLY A 27 6.95 19.96 7.98
C GLY A 27 6.87 18.71 8.85
N GLU A 28 6.34 17.62 8.31
CA GLU A 28 6.15 16.39 9.07
C GLU A 28 6.50 15.16 8.24
N VAL A 29 6.71 14.04 8.93
CA VAL A 29 6.97 12.75 8.30
C VAL A 29 5.64 12.02 8.13
N VAL A 30 5.37 11.57 6.92
CA VAL A 30 4.10 10.91 6.56
C VAL A 30 4.38 9.58 5.88
N PRO A 31 3.40 8.67 5.82
CA PRO A 31 3.57 7.42 5.07
C PRO A 31 3.83 7.71 3.60
N LEU A 32 4.77 6.97 3.00
CA LEU A 32 4.95 7.04 1.54
C LEU A 32 3.76 6.40 0.84
N PHE A 33 3.24 5.30 1.40
CA PHE A 33 2.10 4.57 0.86
C PHE A 33 0.89 4.76 1.78
N PRO A 34 0.01 5.75 1.52
CA PRO A 34 -1.16 5.93 2.39
C PRO A 34 -2.20 4.84 2.23
N GLY A 35 -2.11 4.04 1.17
CA GLY A 35 -3.05 2.95 0.98
C GLY A 35 -2.70 2.07 -0.21
N VAL A 36 -3.53 1.08 -0.43
CA VAL A 36 -3.39 0.10 -1.51
C VAL A 36 -4.72 0.00 -2.24
N TYR A 37 -4.70 0.18 -3.55
CA TYR A 37 -5.84 -0.17 -4.39
C TYR A 37 -5.75 -1.66 -4.72
N SER A 38 -6.82 -2.39 -4.51
CA SER A 38 -6.79 -3.83 -4.71
C SER A 38 -8.06 -4.38 -5.34
N ILE A 39 -7.87 -5.41 -6.15
CA ILE A 39 -8.89 -6.33 -6.57
C ILE A 39 -8.17 -7.67 -6.71
N PHE A 40 -8.54 -8.65 -5.89
CA PHE A 40 -7.70 -9.82 -5.72
C PHE A 40 -8.03 -10.94 -6.70
N GLY A 41 -7.00 -11.44 -7.38
CA GLY A 41 -7.06 -12.74 -8.02
C GLY A 41 -6.94 -13.86 -7.00
N HIS A 42 -7.11 -15.09 -7.44
CA HIS A 42 -7.09 -16.26 -6.54
C HIS A 42 -5.77 -16.38 -5.76
N GLY A 43 -4.65 -16.06 -6.40
CA GLY A 43 -3.36 -16.21 -5.75
C GLY A 43 -3.11 -15.20 -4.63
N ASN A 44 -3.61 -13.99 -4.78
CA ASN A 44 -3.34 -12.91 -3.81
C ASN A 44 -4.40 -12.75 -2.73
N ALA A 45 -5.58 -13.36 -2.89
CA ALA A 45 -6.64 -13.21 -1.90
C ALA A 45 -6.23 -13.74 -0.53
N LEU A 46 -5.58 -14.90 -0.49
CA LEU A 46 -5.13 -15.53 0.75
C LEU A 46 -3.72 -15.11 1.18
N GLY A 47 -2.99 -14.41 0.32
CA GLY A 47 -1.66 -13.87 0.66
C GLY A 47 -1.74 -12.40 1.00
N ILE A 48 -1.62 -11.56 -0.02
CA ILE A 48 -1.62 -10.09 0.16
C ILE A 48 -2.94 -9.60 0.79
N GLY A 49 -4.08 -10.14 0.35
CA GLY A 49 -5.38 -9.74 0.88
C GLY A 49 -5.50 -10.02 2.37
N GLU A 50 -5.05 -11.19 2.81
CA GLU A 50 -5.09 -11.54 4.23
C GLU A 50 -4.13 -10.67 5.04
N ALA A 51 -2.93 -10.41 4.52
CA ALA A 51 -1.96 -9.54 5.21
C ALA A 51 -2.48 -8.12 5.32
N LEU A 52 -3.12 -7.58 4.28
CA LEU A 52 -3.71 -6.24 4.33
C LEU A 52 -4.85 -6.16 5.36
N GLU A 53 -5.69 -7.20 5.45
CA GLU A 53 -6.76 -7.26 6.44
C GLU A 53 -6.19 -7.26 7.86
N LEU A 54 -5.12 -8.00 8.08
CA LEU A 54 -4.46 -8.07 9.37
C LEU A 54 -3.92 -6.70 9.80
N HIS A 55 -3.48 -5.88 8.85
CA HIS A 55 -2.90 -4.56 9.09
C HIS A 55 -3.83 -3.41 8.70
N ARG A 56 -5.14 -3.63 8.69
CA ARG A 56 -6.11 -2.62 8.22
C ARG A 56 -6.07 -1.30 8.99
N ASP A 57 -5.59 -1.33 10.23
CA ASP A 57 -5.47 -0.12 11.05
C ASP A 57 -4.19 0.67 10.74
N GLU A 58 -3.26 0.08 10.00
CA GLU A 58 -1.97 0.68 9.69
C GLU A 58 -1.85 1.11 8.23
N ILE A 59 -2.55 0.44 7.32
CA ILE A 59 -2.56 0.80 5.91
C ILE A 59 -3.97 0.56 5.35
N ARG A 60 -4.48 1.54 4.63
CA ARG A 60 -5.82 1.49 4.09
C ARG A 60 -5.87 0.67 2.80
N THR A 61 -6.85 -0.21 2.69
CA THR A 61 -7.09 -0.96 1.47
C THR A 61 -8.37 -0.46 0.82
N ILE A 62 -8.29 -0.09 -0.44
CA ILE A 62 -9.42 0.45 -1.20
C ILE A 62 -9.68 -0.49 -2.38
N ARG A 63 -10.86 -1.07 -2.41
CA ARG A 63 -11.25 -1.98 -3.48
C ARG A 63 -11.52 -1.22 -4.77
N GLY A 64 -10.89 -1.63 -5.87
CA GLY A 64 -11.14 -1.08 -7.19
C GLY A 64 -12.13 -1.91 -7.99
N GLN A 65 -12.55 -1.38 -9.13
CA GLN A 65 -13.46 -2.06 -10.05
C GLN A 65 -12.72 -2.96 -11.03
N ASN A 66 -11.53 -2.54 -11.46
CA ASN A 66 -10.67 -3.32 -12.35
C ASN A 66 -9.25 -2.78 -12.27
N GLU A 67 -8.31 -3.55 -12.81
CA GLU A 67 -6.88 -3.25 -12.69
C GLU A 67 -6.50 -1.96 -13.41
N GLU A 68 -7.07 -1.73 -14.59
CA GLU A 68 -6.76 -0.53 -15.35
C GLU A 68 -7.18 0.74 -14.62
N ALA A 69 -8.40 0.74 -14.09
CA ALA A 69 -8.90 1.90 -13.35
C ALA A 69 -8.06 2.15 -12.10
N MET A 70 -7.64 1.10 -11.40
CA MET A 70 -6.78 1.24 -10.22
C MET A 70 -5.42 1.80 -10.57
N ALA A 71 -4.81 1.34 -11.66
CA ALA A 71 -3.53 1.84 -12.11
C ALA A 71 -3.61 3.33 -12.47
N LEU A 72 -4.64 3.73 -13.19
CA LEU A 72 -4.84 5.13 -13.55
C LEU A 72 -5.10 6.00 -12.33
N ALA A 73 -5.88 5.50 -11.37
CA ALA A 73 -6.12 6.22 -10.12
C ALA A 73 -4.83 6.40 -9.32
N ALA A 74 -3.98 5.38 -9.28
CA ALA A 74 -2.70 5.47 -8.59
C ALA A 74 -1.77 6.50 -9.24
N VAL A 75 -1.73 6.54 -10.57
CA VAL A 75 -0.97 7.55 -11.30
C VAL A 75 -1.49 8.95 -10.99
N ALA A 76 -2.80 9.13 -11.01
CA ALA A 76 -3.41 10.43 -10.71
C ALA A 76 -3.10 10.87 -9.28
N TYR A 77 -3.15 9.94 -8.33
CA TYR A 77 -2.82 10.22 -6.95
C TYR A 77 -1.38 10.71 -6.80
N ALA A 78 -0.44 9.99 -7.42
CA ALA A 78 0.97 10.37 -7.37
C ALA A 78 1.20 11.77 -7.95
N LYS A 79 0.56 12.07 -9.07
CA LYS A 79 0.67 13.39 -9.70
C LYS A 79 0.05 14.48 -8.83
N ALA A 80 -1.14 14.22 -8.27
CA ALA A 80 -1.84 15.19 -7.43
C ALA A 80 -1.05 15.52 -6.16
N SER A 81 -0.35 14.55 -5.61
CA SER A 81 0.50 14.75 -4.42
C SER A 81 1.90 15.25 -4.78
N ARG A 82 2.17 15.50 -6.05
CA ARG A 82 3.50 15.86 -6.58
C ARG A 82 4.55 14.80 -6.21
N ARG A 83 4.12 13.54 -6.26
CA ARG A 83 4.95 12.36 -5.99
C ARG A 83 5.48 12.29 -4.55
N ARG A 84 4.86 13.01 -3.64
CA ARG A 84 5.20 12.91 -2.22
C ARG A 84 4.64 11.67 -1.57
N GLN A 85 3.49 11.22 -2.08
CA GLN A 85 2.88 9.97 -1.66
C GLN A 85 2.39 9.21 -2.88
N VAL A 86 2.45 7.90 -2.82
CA VAL A 86 2.02 7.05 -3.93
C VAL A 86 1.15 5.93 -3.39
N MET A 87 0.17 5.51 -4.18
CA MET A 87 -0.67 4.37 -3.83
C MET A 87 -0.07 3.10 -4.42
N ALA A 88 -0.06 2.04 -3.65
CA ALA A 88 0.28 0.73 -4.18
C ALA A 88 -0.94 0.14 -4.89
N VAL A 89 -0.71 -0.73 -5.85
CA VAL A 89 -1.78 -1.41 -6.60
C VAL A 89 -1.46 -2.89 -6.62
N THR A 90 -2.45 -3.71 -6.34
CA THR A 90 -2.29 -5.17 -6.40
C THR A 90 -3.55 -5.82 -6.97
N THR A 91 -3.34 -6.98 -7.59
CA THR A 91 -4.41 -7.75 -8.21
C THR A 91 -4.34 -9.22 -7.81
#